data_4eb3ab41dcbd47ffe741b289013d4f18
#
_entry.id   4eb3ab41dcbd47ffe741b289013d4f18
#
_cell.length_a   1.000
_cell.length_b   1.000
_cell.length_c   1.000
_cell.angle_alpha   90.00
_cell.angle_beta   90.00
_cell.angle_gamma   90.00
#
_symmetry.space_group_name_H-M   'P 1'
#
loop_
_entity.id
_entity.type
_entity.pdbx_description
1 polymer ?
#
loop_
_entity_poly.entity_id
_entity_poly.type
_entity_poly.pdbx_seq_one_letter_code
_entity_poly.pdbx_strand_id
1 'polypeptide(L)'
;MTQTAESLSTIDNELSKRHIDLDPGGYFLIYVDGDGGLICAKHFTNVIDDRGLAVNPDTGEVIPAKGKVERTHSTVFTGRTAKELSVKIFEETQPCPVTMLDHAAYLGREFVRAEFALISGKDYIQD
;
A
#
# COMPACT_ATOMS: atom_id res chain seq x y z
N MET A 1 23.11 -10.20 9.78
CA MET A 1 21.77 -9.97 9.20
C MET A 1 21.80 -8.88 8.15
N THR A 2 22.88 -8.87 7.42
CA THR A 2 23.17 -7.86 6.40
C THR A 2 22.10 -7.84 5.31
N GLN A 3 21.65 -9.00 4.87
CA GLN A 3 20.65 -9.12 3.83
C GLN A 3 19.31 -8.52 4.23
N THR A 4 18.91 -8.68 5.49
CA THR A 4 17.69 -8.11 6.03
C THR A 4 17.75 -6.58 6.05
N ALA A 5 18.88 -6.02 6.50
CA ALA A 5 19.10 -4.59 6.51
C ALA A 5 19.16 -4.01 5.09
N GLU A 6 19.75 -4.75 4.15
CA GLU A 6 19.79 -4.34 2.75
C GLU A 6 18.39 -4.27 2.15
N SER A 7 17.52 -5.24 2.45
CA SER A 7 16.14 -5.23 1.96
C SER A 7 15.38 -4.00 2.43
N LEU A 8 15.48 -3.63 3.69
CA LEU A 8 14.87 -2.43 4.23
C LEU A 8 15.47 -1.16 3.63
N SER A 9 16.78 -1.10 3.52
CA SER A 9 17.46 0.04 2.89
C SER A 9 17.01 0.24 1.45
N THR A 10 16.79 -0.85 0.71
CA THR A 10 16.32 -0.76 -0.67
C THR A 10 14.88 -0.26 -0.73
N ILE A 11 14.01 -0.71 0.17
CA ILE A 11 12.64 -0.20 0.26
C ILE A 11 12.66 1.29 0.54
N ASP A 12 13.43 1.73 1.53
CA ASP A 12 13.58 3.15 1.87
C ASP A 12 14.07 3.96 0.68
N ASN A 13 15.07 3.45 -0.05
CA ASN A 13 15.60 4.14 -1.22
C ASN A 13 14.56 4.30 -2.33
N GLU A 14 13.79 3.25 -2.59
CA GLU A 14 12.71 3.31 -3.58
C GLU A 14 11.64 4.31 -3.18
N LEU A 15 11.22 4.29 -1.94
CA LEU A 15 10.20 5.21 -1.43
C LEU A 15 10.72 6.64 -1.36
N SER A 16 11.98 6.82 -1.00
CA SER A 16 12.60 8.15 -0.98
C SER A 16 12.64 8.78 -2.36
N LYS A 17 12.91 8.00 -3.41
CA LYS A 17 12.86 8.47 -4.80
C LYS A 17 11.48 8.95 -5.19
N ARG A 18 10.44 8.40 -4.57
CA ARG A 18 9.05 8.77 -4.80
C ARG A 18 8.57 9.81 -3.81
N HIS A 19 9.42 10.27 -2.92
CA HIS A 19 9.07 11.17 -1.83
C HIS A 19 8.01 10.58 -0.88
N ILE A 20 8.13 9.28 -0.61
CA ILE A 20 7.21 8.55 0.26
C ILE A 20 8.01 7.81 1.31
N ASP A 21 7.67 8.01 2.57
CA ASP A 21 8.26 7.26 3.69
C ASP A 21 7.53 5.92 3.86
N LEU A 22 8.26 4.92 4.35
CA LEU A 22 7.67 3.62 4.65
C LEU A 22 6.68 3.76 5.81
N ASP A 23 5.43 3.42 5.57
CA ASP A 23 4.40 3.49 6.60
C ASP A 23 4.46 2.24 7.49
N PRO A 24 4.61 2.41 8.82
CA PRO A 24 4.62 1.26 9.73
C PRO A 24 3.33 0.43 9.69
N GLY A 25 2.21 1.04 9.30
CA GLY A 25 0.94 0.33 9.18
C GLY A 25 0.89 -0.68 8.06
N GLY A 26 1.80 -0.60 7.09
CA GLY A 26 1.84 -1.52 5.97
C GLY A 26 1.84 -0.80 4.63
N TYR A 27 1.37 -1.50 3.61
CA TYR A 27 1.27 -0.92 2.27
C TYR A 27 0.01 -1.39 1.57
N PHE A 28 -0.32 -0.69 0.48
CA PHE A 28 -1.50 -0.99 -0.34
C PHE A 28 -1.08 -1.39 -1.74
N LEU A 29 -1.69 -2.46 -2.23
CA LEU A 29 -1.63 -2.80 -3.65
C LEU A 29 -2.93 -2.30 -4.29
N ILE A 30 -2.80 -1.36 -5.22
CA ILE A 30 -3.94 -0.69 -5.87
C ILE A 30 -4.11 -1.25 -7.28
N TYR A 31 -5.33 -1.59 -7.61
CA TYR A 31 -5.69 -2.06 -8.95
C TYR A 31 -7.13 -1.68 -9.26
N VAL A 32 -7.52 -1.81 -10.51
CA VAL A 32 -8.89 -1.54 -10.93
C VAL A 32 -9.55 -2.81 -11.44
N ASP A 33 -10.83 -2.95 -11.11
CA ASP A 33 -11.70 -3.98 -11.66
C ASP A 33 -12.61 -3.30 -12.69
N GLY A 34 -12.25 -3.43 -13.97
CA GLY A 34 -12.97 -2.80 -15.07
C GLY A 34 -14.39 -3.33 -15.23
N ASP A 35 -14.59 -4.62 -14.99
CA ASP A 35 -15.90 -5.25 -15.12
C ASP A 35 -16.84 -4.81 -14.00
N GLY A 36 -16.35 -4.71 -12.80
CA GLY A 36 -17.14 -4.26 -11.65
C GLY A 36 -17.23 -2.75 -11.50
N GLY A 37 -16.43 -2.00 -12.22
CA GLY A 37 -16.37 -0.54 -12.08
C GLY A 37 -15.80 -0.10 -10.74
N LEU A 38 -14.81 -0.80 -10.22
CA LEU A 38 -14.28 -0.58 -8.89
C LEU A 38 -12.78 -0.28 -8.90
N ILE A 39 -12.39 0.61 -7.99
CA ILE A 39 -11.00 0.76 -7.58
C ILE A 39 -10.81 -0.14 -6.37
N CYS A 40 -9.75 -0.92 -6.37
CA CYS A 40 -9.47 -1.88 -5.30
C CYS A 40 -8.15 -1.54 -4.63
N ALA A 41 -8.11 -1.68 -3.32
CA ALA A 41 -6.89 -1.49 -2.52
C ALA A 41 -6.77 -2.63 -1.52
N LYS A 42 -5.76 -3.49 -1.73
CA LYS A 42 -5.44 -4.57 -0.79
C LYS A 42 -4.43 -4.04 0.21
N HIS A 43 -4.80 -4.09 1.48
CA HIS A 43 -3.91 -3.69 2.56
C HIS A 43 -3.13 -4.88 3.09
N PHE A 44 -1.82 -4.74 3.12
CA PHE A 44 -0.89 -5.73 3.67
C PHE A 44 -0.27 -5.13 4.93
N THR A 45 -0.68 -5.67 6.07
CA THR A 45 -0.21 -5.19 7.37
C THR A 45 1.25 -5.56 7.59
N ASN A 46 2.04 -4.61 8.07
CA ASN A 46 3.40 -4.84 8.52
C ASN A 46 3.44 -4.83 10.04
N VAL A 47 4.36 -5.61 10.58
CA VAL A 47 4.76 -5.52 11.99
C VAL A 47 6.21 -5.06 11.99
N ILE A 48 6.54 -4.11 12.85
CA ILE A 48 7.92 -3.67 13.03
C ILE A 48 8.48 -4.43 14.24
N ASP A 49 9.56 -5.16 14.03
CA ASP A 49 10.19 -5.94 15.08
C ASP A 49 11.10 -5.09 15.98
N ASP A 50 11.71 -5.73 16.99
CA ASP A 50 12.58 -5.05 17.95
C ASP A 50 13.81 -4.40 17.31
N ARG A 51 14.16 -4.84 16.10
CA ARG A 51 15.29 -4.30 15.34
C ARG A 51 14.90 -3.14 14.43
N GLY A 52 13.61 -2.76 14.43
CA GLY A 52 13.08 -1.75 13.54
C GLY A 52 12.84 -2.22 12.11
N LEU A 53 12.78 -3.53 11.89
CA LEU A 53 12.59 -4.12 10.57
C LEU A 53 11.12 -4.49 10.35
N ALA A 54 10.63 -4.24 9.14
CA ALA A 54 9.28 -4.67 8.77
C ALA A 54 9.30 -6.18 8.52
N VAL A 55 8.40 -6.89 9.17
CA VAL A 55 8.29 -8.34 9.06
C VAL A 55 6.85 -8.74 8.75
N ASN A 56 6.72 -9.91 8.15
CA ASN A 56 5.41 -10.52 7.91
C ASN A 56 4.82 -10.90 9.27
N PRO A 57 3.61 -10.44 9.61
CA PRO A 57 3.02 -10.73 10.92
C PRO A 57 2.71 -12.21 11.14
N ASP A 58 2.53 -12.99 10.07
CA ASP A 58 2.21 -14.42 10.17
C ASP A 58 3.45 -15.30 10.34
N THR A 59 4.54 -14.96 9.66
CA THR A 59 5.74 -15.79 9.61
C THR A 59 6.93 -15.22 10.37
N GLY A 60 6.93 -13.92 10.65
CA GLY A 60 8.07 -13.24 11.26
C GLY A 60 9.22 -12.99 10.30
N GLU A 61 9.09 -13.36 9.03
CA GLU A 61 10.12 -13.13 8.04
C GLU A 61 10.19 -11.67 7.63
N VAL A 62 11.40 -11.18 7.41
CA VAL A 62 11.60 -9.81 6.92
C VAL A 62 11.06 -9.69 5.52
N ILE A 63 10.34 -8.58 5.30
CA ILE A 63 9.72 -8.31 4.02
C ILE A 63 10.79 -7.80 3.06
N PRO A 64 11.00 -8.46 1.91
CA PRO A 64 12.02 -8.05 0.96
C PRO A 64 11.64 -6.75 0.25
N ALA A 65 12.67 -6.01 -0.15
CA ALA A 65 12.53 -4.72 -0.81
C ALA A 65 11.92 -4.82 -2.21
N LYS A 66 12.20 -5.90 -2.90
CA LYS A 66 11.77 -6.11 -4.28
C LYS A 66 11.12 -7.47 -4.43
N GLY A 67 10.25 -7.53 -5.39
CA GLY A 67 9.51 -8.74 -5.67
C GLY A 67 8.17 -8.74 -4.96
N LYS A 68 7.29 -9.46 -5.55
CA LYS A 68 5.97 -9.65 -4.97
C LYS A 68 6.07 -10.79 -3.98
N VAL A 69 6.20 -10.45 -2.72
CA VAL A 69 5.97 -11.45 -1.70
C VAL A 69 4.48 -11.56 -1.55
N GLU A 70 3.95 -12.61 -2.07
CA GLU A 70 2.56 -12.93 -1.83
C GLU A 70 2.43 -13.34 -0.38
N ARG A 71 1.63 -12.60 0.33
CA ARG A 71 1.25 -12.90 1.70
C ARG A 71 -0.23 -12.61 1.86
N THR A 72 -0.80 -13.15 2.89
CA THR A 72 -2.21 -12.91 3.17
C THR A 72 -2.42 -11.43 3.44
N HIS A 73 -3.28 -10.80 2.64
CA HIS A 73 -3.69 -9.42 2.89
C HIS A 73 -4.65 -9.39 4.09
N SER A 74 -4.58 -8.31 4.86
CA SER A 74 -5.46 -8.16 6.02
C SER A 74 -6.86 -7.70 5.61
N THR A 75 -6.96 -6.85 4.59
CA THR A 75 -8.23 -6.26 4.19
C THR A 75 -8.19 -5.86 2.71
N VAL A 76 -9.33 -5.96 2.05
CA VAL A 76 -9.52 -5.39 0.71
C VAL A 76 -10.56 -4.28 0.81
N PHE A 77 -10.19 -3.09 0.37
CA PHE A 77 -11.10 -1.97 0.27
C PHE A 77 -11.49 -1.76 -1.18
N THR A 78 -12.74 -1.43 -1.43
CA THR A 78 -13.22 -1.14 -2.78
C THR A 78 -14.04 0.14 -2.78
N GLY A 79 -14.02 0.85 -3.90
CA GLY A 79 -14.82 2.05 -4.09
C GLY A 79 -14.99 2.32 -5.58
N ARG A 80 -16.03 3.05 -5.92
CA ARG A 80 -16.29 3.44 -7.31
C ARG A 80 -15.51 4.68 -7.70
N THR A 81 -15.17 5.50 -6.73
CA THR A 81 -14.42 6.73 -6.92
C THR A 81 -13.27 6.81 -5.92
N ALA A 82 -12.31 7.66 -6.22
CA ALA A 82 -11.20 7.93 -5.31
C ALA A 82 -11.70 8.45 -3.96
N LYS A 83 -12.70 9.31 -3.99
CA LYS A 83 -13.29 9.88 -2.77
C LYS A 83 -13.93 8.80 -1.90
N GLU A 84 -14.73 7.92 -2.50
CA GLU A 84 -15.40 6.85 -1.77
C GLU A 84 -14.38 5.93 -1.10
N LEU A 85 -13.34 5.54 -1.84
CA LEU A 85 -12.29 4.69 -1.31
C LEU A 85 -11.50 5.37 -0.19
N SER A 86 -11.18 6.66 -0.36
CA SER A 86 -10.48 7.44 0.66
C SER A 86 -11.28 7.55 1.95
N VAL A 87 -12.58 7.79 1.84
CA VAL A 87 -13.47 7.86 3.02
C VAL A 87 -13.46 6.52 3.76
N LYS A 88 -13.58 5.42 3.05
CA LYS A 88 -13.55 4.10 3.67
C LYS A 88 -12.26 3.83 4.44
N ILE A 89 -11.12 4.17 3.86
CA ILE A 89 -9.82 3.88 4.46
C ILE A 89 -9.47 4.87 5.57
N PHE A 90 -9.64 6.17 5.31
CA PHE A 90 -9.14 7.21 6.21
C PHE A 90 -10.15 7.62 7.29
N GLU A 91 -11.45 7.50 7.03
CA GLU A 91 -12.48 7.98 7.94
C GLU A 91 -13.28 6.86 8.60
N GLU A 92 -13.57 5.78 7.89
CA GLU A 92 -14.44 4.72 8.40
C GLU A 92 -13.69 3.56 9.04
N THR A 93 -12.40 3.39 8.75
CA THR A 93 -11.60 2.29 9.33
C THR A 93 -10.89 2.75 10.60
N GLN A 94 -11.11 2.03 11.69
CA GLN A 94 -10.51 2.34 12.99
C GLN A 94 -9.79 1.12 13.55
N PRO A 95 -8.51 1.23 13.91
CA PRO A 95 -7.66 2.39 13.67
C PRO A 95 -7.35 2.55 12.18
N CYS A 96 -7.04 3.78 11.78
CA CYS A 96 -6.67 4.04 10.39
C CYS A 96 -5.38 3.29 10.04
N PRO A 97 -5.36 2.52 8.94
CA PRO A 97 -4.19 1.72 8.58
C PRO A 97 -3.03 2.56 8.03
N VAL A 98 -3.26 3.84 7.74
CA VAL A 98 -2.25 4.75 7.24
C VAL A 98 -1.89 5.74 8.35
N THR A 99 -0.63 5.77 8.75
CA THR A 99 -0.17 6.59 9.87
C THR A 99 0.74 7.74 9.45
N MET A 100 1.24 7.70 8.20
CA MET A 100 2.16 8.70 7.66
C MET A 100 1.44 9.61 6.67
N LEU A 101 1.59 10.91 6.87
CA LEU A 101 0.96 11.90 5.99
C LEU A 101 1.39 11.77 4.53
N ASP A 102 2.68 11.52 4.30
CA ASP A 102 3.20 11.35 2.95
C ASP A 102 2.59 10.12 2.26
N HIS A 103 2.39 9.04 3.02
CA HIS A 103 1.75 7.84 2.49
C HIS A 103 0.28 8.11 2.16
N ALA A 104 -0.41 8.84 3.02
CA ALA A 104 -1.80 9.23 2.76
C ALA A 104 -1.93 10.06 1.49
N ALA A 105 -1.02 11.01 1.29
CA ALA A 105 -1.00 11.84 0.09
C ALA A 105 -0.72 11.02 -1.17
N TYR A 106 0.22 10.08 -1.08
CA TYR A 106 0.53 9.15 -2.16
C TYR A 106 -0.72 8.33 -2.54
N LEU A 107 -1.38 7.73 -1.56
CA LEU A 107 -2.57 6.92 -1.81
C LEU A 107 -3.68 7.75 -2.45
N GLY A 108 -3.91 8.95 -1.95
CA GLY A 108 -4.93 9.84 -2.52
C GLY A 108 -4.67 10.13 -3.99
N ARG A 109 -3.42 10.39 -4.36
CA ARG A 109 -3.02 10.59 -5.75
C ARG A 109 -3.24 9.33 -6.59
N GLU A 110 -2.84 8.17 -6.07
CA GLU A 110 -2.99 6.91 -6.79
C GLU A 110 -4.45 6.52 -6.97
N PHE A 111 -5.30 6.79 -6.00
CA PHE A 111 -6.74 6.54 -6.14
C PHE A 111 -7.35 7.40 -7.26
N VAL A 112 -6.93 8.65 -7.38
CA VAL A 112 -7.38 9.53 -8.47
C VAL A 112 -6.89 9.01 -9.82
N ARG A 113 -5.65 8.58 -9.92
CA ARG A 113 -5.10 8.00 -11.14
C ARG A 113 -5.86 6.72 -11.54
N ALA A 114 -6.17 5.88 -10.56
CA ALA A 114 -6.93 4.65 -10.79
C ALA A 114 -8.36 4.97 -11.26
N GLU A 115 -9.02 5.94 -10.66
CA GLU A 115 -10.34 6.38 -11.10
C GLU A 115 -10.31 6.88 -12.54
N PHE A 116 -9.29 7.66 -12.88
CA PHE A 116 -9.12 8.18 -14.23
C PHE A 116 -8.96 7.05 -15.25
N ALA A 117 -8.15 6.06 -14.92
CA ALA A 117 -7.96 4.89 -15.78
C ALA A 117 -9.27 4.11 -15.95
N LEU A 118 -10.01 3.94 -14.86
CA LEU A 118 -11.29 3.24 -14.87
C LEU A 118 -12.31 3.93 -15.77
N ILE A 119 -12.45 5.25 -15.66
CA ILE A 119 -13.37 6.05 -16.48
C ILE A 119 -12.96 6.02 -17.95
N SER A 120 -11.66 6.06 -18.22
CA SER A 120 -11.12 6.12 -19.58
C SER A 120 -11.01 4.75 -20.25
N GLY A 121 -11.29 3.67 -19.53
CA GLY A 121 -11.12 2.31 -20.04
C GLY A 121 -9.66 1.95 -20.30
N LYS A 122 -8.73 2.58 -19.59
CA LYS A 122 -7.29 2.34 -19.73
C LYS A 122 -6.78 1.47 -18.59
N ASP A 123 -5.65 0.83 -18.84
CA ASP A 123 -4.97 0.08 -17.79
C ASP A 123 -4.42 1.03 -16.72
N TYR A 124 -4.52 0.60 -15.48
CA TYR A 124 -3.93 1.31 -14.36
C TYR A 124 -2.72 0.53 -13.84
N ILE A 125 -1.62 1.23 -13.68
CA ILE A 125 -0.39 0.70 -13.08
C ILE A 125 -0.02 1.61 -11.91
N GLN A 126 0.06 1.03 -10.74
CA GLN A 126 0.45 1.76 -9.53
C GLN A 126 1.89 2.25 -9.66
N ASP A 127 2.08 3.51 -9.35
CA ASP A 127 3.39 4.17 -9.48
C ASP A 127 4.36 3.78 -8.35
#